data_ca2a396aa80c5a586d5afaf7d9c1c9cd
#
_entry.id   ca2a396aa80c5a586d5afaf7d9c1c9cd
#
_cell.length_a   1.000
_cell.length_b   1.000
_cell.length_c   1.000
_cell.angle_alpha   90.00
_cell.angle_beta   90.00
_cell.angle_gamma   90.00
#
_symmetry.space_group_name_H-M   'P 1'
#
loop_
_entity.id
_entity.type
_entity.pdbx_description
1 polymer ?
#
loop_
_entity_poly.entity_id
_entity_poly.type
_entity_poly.pdbx_seq_one_letter_code
_entity_poly.pdbx_strand_id
1 'polypeptide(L)'
;MGLDLNKASNNMSLSNKSVGEIIGNTSYGYVEKEVYGNLSSNETIVIITGVHPRESGFHNATAAALKDKSPNLSKKYVLYRIHVTKNALNFDTGRMNGQLLANKFVVPDVIKIKPQIAVDIHEDLGESVGYSYNRFIYPISTDNKTLNYVNDIIQDMSFLNVYYPGGSSPAYVTKPIAREGISAMVYETYKKDSYERKYSNACQFIDVLDKL
;
A
#
# COMPACT_ATOMS: atom_id res chain seq x y z
N MET A 1 -19.21 21.59 54.09
CA MET A 1 -18.10 21.81 53.16
C MET A 1 -17.53 20.46 52.81
N GLY A 2 -17.88 19.89 51.70
CA GLY A 2 -17.39 18.65 51.17
C GLY A 2 -16.88 18.91 49.78
N LEU A 3 -15.57 18.73 49.59
CA LEU A 3 -14.88 18.85 48.31
C LEU A 3 -15.03 17.52 47.56
N ASP A 4 -15.79 17.53 46.46
CA ASP A 4 -15.78 16.45 45.47
C ASP A 4 -14.56 16.60 44.58
N LEU A 5 -13.54 15.82 44.87
CA LEU A 5 -12.42 15.56 43.98
C LEU A 5 -12.55 14.15 43.40
N ASN A 6 -12.57 14.06 42.10
CA ASN A 6 -12.22 12.92 41.23
C ASN A 6 -13.32 12.53 40.24
N LYS A 7 -13.37 13.27 39.15
CA LYS A 7 -13.61 12.69 37.83
C LYS A 7 -12.34 12.75 37.04
N ALA A 8 -11.44 11.83 37.33
CA ALA A 8 -10.39 11.47 36.39
C ALA A 8 -11.05 10.74 35.22
N SER A 9 -11.18 11.42 34.09
CA SER A 9 -11.56 10.80 32.81
C SER A 9 -10.50 9.80 32.43
N ASN A 10 -10.78 8.53 32.61
CA ASN A 10 -10.04 7.44 32.00
C ASN A 10 -10.27 7.51 30.49
N ASN A 11 -9.47 8.29 29.79
CA ASN A 11 -9.23 8.10 28.37
C ASN A 11 -8.45 6.81 28.21
N MET A 12 -9.15 5.69 28.16
CA MET A 12 -8.59 4.48 27.61
C MET A 12 -8.26 4.74 26.14
N SER A 13 -7.00 5.00 25.86
CA SER A 13 -6.41 4.86 24.54
C SER A 13 -6.72 3.42 24.09
N LEU A 14 -7.73 3.27 23.25
CA LEU A 14 -7.93 2.05 22.49
C LEU A 14 -6.67 1.86 21.66
N SER A 15 -5.81 0.93 22.07
CA SER A 15 -4.65 0.55 21.30
C SER A 15 -5.15 0.00 19.96
N ASN A 16 -5.02 0.77 18.90
CA ASN A 16 -5.23 0.35 17.51
C ASN A 16 -4.19 -0.68 17.12
N LYS A 17 -4.27 -1.86 17.73
CA LYS A 17 -3.37 -2.97 17.45
C LYS A 17 -3.94 -3.71 16.24
N SER A 18 -3.30 -3.55 15.09
CA SER A 18 -3.56 -4.40 13.94
C SER A 18 -3.24 -5.85 14.32
N VAL A 19 -4.25 -6.69 14.22
CA VAL A 19 -4.06 -8.15 14.26
C VAL A 19 -3.92 -8.56 12.80
N GLY A 20 -2.73 -9.01 12.41
CA GLY A 20 -2.52 -9.59 11.08
C GLY A 20 -3.34 -10.87 10.93
N GLU A 21 -4.11 -10.98 9.85
CA GLU A 21 -4.88 -12.16 9.49
C GLU A 21 -4.31 -12.81 8.24
N ILE A 22 -4.10 -14.12 8.25
CA ILE A 22 -3.73 -14.87 7.05
C ILE A 22 -5.00 -15.14 6.24
N ILE A 23 -5.19 -14.40 5.15
CA ILE A 23 -6.38 -14.53 4.27
C ILE A 23 -6.21 -15.56 3.16
N GLY A 24 -5.01 -16.07 2.96
CA GLY A 24 -4.73 -17.09 1.95
C GLY A 24 -3.38 -17.76 2.13
N ASN A 25 -3.33 -19.06 1.85
CA ASN A 25 -2.11 -19.85 1.92
C ASN A 25 -2.04 -20.85 0.76
N THR A 26 -0.85 -21.09 0.27
CA THR A 26 -0.53 -22.04 -0.80
C THR A 26 0.83 -22.70 -0.54
N SER A 27 1.22 -23.67 -1.38
CA SER A 27 2.55 -24.31 -1.30
C SER A 27 3.72 -23.37 -1.68
N TYR A 28 3.44 -22.16 -2.19
CA TYR A 28 4.47 -21.21 -2.65
C TYR A 28 4.43 -19.85 -1.95
N GLY A 29 3.49 -19.68 -0.99
CA GLY A 29 3.42 -18.46 -0.18
C GLY A 29 2.05 -18.23 0.43
N TYR A 30 1.93 -17.13 1.16
CA TYR A 30 0.70 -16.74 1.87
C TYR A 30 0.49 -15.22 1.79
N VAL A 31 -0.72 -14.79 2.12
CA VAL A 31 -1.10 -13.38 2.18
C VAL A 31 -1.57 -13.04 3.59
N GLU A 32 -0.95 -12.04 4.17
CA GLU A 32 -1.33 -11.43 5.45
C GLU A 32 -2.08 -10.12 5.17
N LYS A 33 -3.15 -9.90 5.93
CA LYS A 33 -3.96 -8.68 5.92
C LYS A 33 -3.87 -8.01 7.28
N GLU A 34 -3.49 -6.76 7.30
CA GLU A 34 -3.40 -5.94 8.50
C GLU A 34 -4.30 -4.71 8.34
N VAL A 35 -4.86 -4.20 9.44
CA VAL A 35 -5.72 -3.02 9.43
C VAL A 35 -5.16 -1.96 10.38
N TYR A 36 -5.09 -0.71 9.90
CA TYR A 36 -4.52 0.43 10.59
C TYR A 36 -5.46 1.64 10.54
N GLY A 37 -5.14 2.66 11.35
CA GLY A 37 -5.83 3.94 11.34
C GLY A 37 -7.20 3.91 12.02
N ASN A 38 -8.13 4.75 11.56
CA ASN A 38 -9.46 4.87 12.13
C ASN A 38 -10.37 3.72 11.66
N LEU A 39 -10.52 2.69 12.49
CA LEU A 39 -11.33 1.51 12.16
C LEU A 39 -12.81 1.81 11.94
N SER A 40 -13.30 2.95 12.47
CA SER A 40 -14.69 3.39 12.30
C SER A 40 -14.91 4.24 11.05
N SER A 41 -13.85 4.57 10.32
CA SER A 41 -13.95 5.36 9.08
C SER A 41 -14.68 4.58 8.00
N ASN A 42 -15.55 5.25 7.28
CA ASN A 42 -16.18 4.72 6.06
C ASN A 42 -15.26 4.80 4.84
N GLU A 43 -14.19 5.60 4.93
CA GLU A 43 -13.19 5.71 3.88
C GLU A 43 -12.07 4.72 4.14
N THR A 44 -11.79 3.90 3.13
CA THR A 44 -10.77 2.86 3.21
C THR A 44 -9.74 3.05 2.11
N ILE A 45 -8.48 3.06 2.51
CA ILE A 45 -7.31 3.03 1.63
C ILE A 45 -6.72 1.62 1.66
N VAL A 46 -6.40 1.08 0.49
CA VAL A 46 -5.73 -0.21 0.37
C VAL A 46 -4.30 -0.02 -0.11
N ILE A 47 -3.36 -0.63 0.58
CA ILE A 47 -1.95 -0.73 0.19
C ILE A 47 -1.59 -2.19 0.02
N ILE A 48 -0.98 -2.52 -1.12
CA ILE A 48 -0.55 -3.88 -1.47
C ILE A 48 0.97 -3.90 -1.55
N THR A 49 1.60 -4.85 -0.88
CA THR A 49 3.06 -5.01 -0.84
C THR A 49 3.46 -6.48 -1.03
N GLY A 50 4.68 -6.73 -1.47
CA GLY A 50 5.22 -8.09 -1.58
C GLY A 50 4.86 -8.84 -2.85
N VAL A 51 4.18 -8.22 -3.81
CA VAL A 51 3.89 -8.83 -5.13
C VAL A 51 5.19 -9.27 -5.80
N HIS A 52 6.23 -8.48 -5.65
CA HIS A 52 7.57 -8.85 -6.09
C HIS A 52 8.49 -9.03 -4.85
N PRO A 53 8.85 -10.26 -4.48
CA PRO A 53 9.50 -10.55 -3.21
C PRO A 53 10.91 -9.94 -3.05
N ARG A 54 11.56 -9.55 -4.15
CA ARG A 54 12.88 -8.90 -4.14
C ARG A 54 12.84 -7.39 -3.96
N GLU A 55 11.67 -6.81 -3.77
CA GLU A 55 11.41 -5.37 -3.61
C GLU A 55 11.07 -5.01 -2.16
N SER A 56 11.70 -5.70 -1.18
CA SER A 56 11.31 -5.65 0.22
C SER A 56 11.66 -4.35 0.96
N GLY A 57 12.55 -3.53 0.43
CA GLY A 57 13.03 -2.33 1.12
C GLY A 57 11.91 -1.32 1.38
N PHE A 58 11.19 -0.91 0.34
CA PHE A 58 10.08 0.02 0.48
C PHE A 58 8.82 -0.63 1.07
N HIS A 59 8.59 -1.92 0.81
CA HIS A 59 7.49 -2.68 1.44
C HIS A 59 7.58 -2.63 2.98
N ASN A 60 8.77 -2.87 3.53
CA ASN A 60 9.01 -2.83 4.97
C ASN A 60 8.92 -1.40 5.52
N ALA A 61 9.43 -0.42 4.80
CA ALA A 61 9.33 0.98 5.17
C ALA A 61 7.86 1.45 5.23
N THR A 62 7.04 1.04 4.26
CA THR A 62 5.60 1.35 4.23
C THR A 62 4.85 0.71 5.40
N ALA A 63 5.11 -0.56 5.71
CA ALA A 63 4.50 -1.23 6.84
C ALA A 63 4.87 -0.56 8.18
N ALA A 64 6.15 -0.17 8.35
CA ALA A 64 6.61 0.56 9.53
C ALA A 64 5.93 1.93 9.63
N ALA A 65 5.88 2.69 8.54
CA ALA A 65 5.26 4.01 8.52
C ALA A 65 3.75 3.95 8.84
N LEU A 66 3.02 2.98 8.29
CA LEU A 66 1.60 2.76 8.63
C LEU A 66 1.41 2.45 10.10
N LYS A 67 2.24 1.58 10.67
CA LYS A 67 2.17 1.25 12.10
C LYS A 67 2.40 2.47 12.96
N ASP A 68 3.43 3.27 12.67
CA ASP A 68 3.81 4.42 13.49
C ASP A 68 2.79 5.56 13.36
N LYS A 69 2.20 5.76 12.19
CA LYS A 69 1.18 6.79 11.95
C LYS A 69 -0.24 6.37 12.34
N SER A 70 -0.50 5.08 12.50
CA SER A 70 -1.84 4.52 12.75
C SER A 70 -2.67 5.27 13.81
N PRO A 71 -2.12 5.71 14.95
CA PRO A 71 -2.92 6.41 15.95
C PRO A 71 -3.51 7.76 15.51
N ASN A 72 -2.94 8.38 14.48
CA ASN A 72 -3.29 9.71 14.00
C ASN A 72 -3.99 9.74 12.63
N LEU A 73 -4.17 8.57 11.99
CA LEU A 73 -4.82 8.48 10.69
C LEU A 73 -6.33 8.65 10.81
N SER A 74 -6.91 9.47 9.93
CA SER A 74 -8.36 9.74 9.87
C SER A 74 -9.12 8.65 9.13
N LYS A 75 -8.46 7.95 8.20
CA LYS A 75 -9.04 6.89 7.37
C LYS A 75 -8.65 5.51 7.87
N LYS A 76 -9.38 4.52 7.40
CA LYS A 76 -9.05 3.10 7.57
C LYS A 76 -8.05 2.67 6.48
N TYR A 77 -6.97 2.03 6.89
CA TYR A 77 -5.98 1.46 5.99
C TYR A 77 -5.99 -0.05 6.08
N VAL A 78 -6.04 -0.71 4.93
CA VAL A 78 -5.86 -2.15 4.81
C VAL A 78 -4.54 -2.40 4.07
N LEU A 79 -3.59 -3.01 4.77
CA LEU A 79 -2.31 -3.41 4.21
C LEU A 79 -2.33 -4.90 3.90
N TYR A 80 -2.10 -5.26 2.65
CA TYR A 80 -1.81 -6.63 2.25
C TYR A 80 -0.32 -6.83 2.12
N ARG A 81 0.19 -7.88 2.79
CA ARG A 81 1.57 -8.31 2.70
C ARG A 81 1.62 -9.69 2.08
N ILE A 82 2.19 -9.77 0.90
CA ILE A 82 2.33 -11.02 0.16
C ILE A 82 3.70 -11.62 0.48
N HIS A 83 3.70 -12.83 0.98
CA HIS A 83 4.90 -13.56 1.39
C HIS A 83 5.13 -14.75 0.46
N VAL A 84 6.01 -14.58 -0.52
CA VAL A 84 6.46 -15.68 -1.38
C VAL A 84 7.49 -16.51 -0.64
N THR A 85 7.22 -17.81 -0.43
CA THR A 85 8.10 -18.72 0.32
C THR A 85 8.88 -19.65 -0.59
N LYS A 86 8.38 -19.90 -1.81
CA LYS A 86 9.05 -20.78 -2.79
C LYS A 86 9.63 -19.98 -3.94
N ASN A 87 10.92 -20.15 -4.19
CA ASN A 87 11.65 -19.47 -5.27
C ASN A 87 11.62 -17.93 -5.19
N ALA A 88 11.50 -17.36 -4.00
CA ALA A 88 11.40 -15.91 -3.79
C ALA A 88 12.57 -15.11 -4.39
N LEU A 89 13.77 -15.71 -4.44
CA LEU A 89 14.96 -15.07 -5.00
C LEU A 89 15.07 -15.21 -6.53
N ASN A 90 14.32 -16.12 -7.14
CA ASN A 90 14.26 -16.25 -8.60
C ASN A 90 13.42 -15.10 -9.17
N PHE A 91 13.98 -14.39 -10.16
CA PHE A 91 13.35 -13.18 -10.71
C PHE A 91 11.97 -13.48 -11.32
N ASP A 92 11.90 -14.49 -12.19
CA ASP A 92 10.66 -14.79 -12.92
C ASP A 92 9.64 -15.54 -12.07
N THR A 93 10.07 -16.67 -11.46
CA THR A 93 9.17 -17.53 -10.69
C THR A 93 8.71 -16.86 -9.38
N GLY A 94 9.61 -16.14 -8.71
CA GLY A 94 9.26 -15.40 -7.48
C GLY A 94 8.23 -14.31 -7.74
N ARG A 95 8.41 -13.50 -8.78
CA ARG A 95 7.44 -12.48 -9.22
C ARG A 95 6.11 -13.10 -9.59
N MET A 96 6.11 -14.17 -10.39
CA MET A 96 4.89 -14.87 -10.79
C MET A 96 4.14 -15.44 -9.58
N ASN A 97 4.83 -16.06 -8.62
CA ASN A 97 4.22 -16.58 -7.42
C ASN A 97 3.53 -15.47 -6.60
N GLY A 98 4.16 -14.30 -6.45
CA GLY A 98 3.54 -13.16 -5.77
C GLY A 98 2.34 -12.60 -6.52
N GLN A 99 2.42 -12.48 -7.84
CA GLN A 99 1.30 -12.05 -8.69
C GLN A 99 0.11 -13.02 -8.59
N LEU A 100 0.35 -14.33 -8.56
CA LEU A 100 -0.68 -15.35 -8.41
C LEU A 100 -1.33 -15.32 -7.01
N LEU A 101 -0.54 -15.11 -5.95
CA LEU A 101 -1.07 -14.91 -4.59
C LEU A 101 -1.96 -13.67 -4.51
N ALA A 102 -1.49 -12.54 -5.05
CA ALA A 102 -2.26 -11.30 -5.10
C ALA A 102 -3.57 -11.49 -5.88
N ASN A 103 -3.50 -12.06 -7.08
CA ASN A 103 -4.68 -12.29 -7.91
C ASN A 103 -5.72 -13.17 -7.23
N LYS A 104 -5.26 -14.24 -6.55
CA LYS A 104 -6.13 -15.23 -5.93
C LYS A 104 -6.78 -14.73 -4.64
N PHE A 105 -6.07 -13.98 -3.81
CA PHE A 105 -6.53 -13.65 -2.46
C PHE A 105 -6.75 -12.16 -2.23
N VAL A 106 -5.85 -11.29 -2.75
CA VAL A 106 -5.94 -9.84 -2.52
C VAL A 106 -7.02 -9.22 -3.41
N VAL A 107 -6.99 -9.49 -4.71
CA VAL A 107 -7.93 -8.87 -5.66
C VAL A 107 -9.39 -9.09 -5.28
N PRO A 108 -9.87 -10.31 -4.97
CA PRO A 108 -11.26 -10.52 -4.56
C PRO A 108 -11.63 -9.81 -3.26
N ASP A 109 -10.71 -9.74 -2.30
CA ASP A 109 -10.96 -9.08 -1.02
C ASP A 109 -11.01 -7.55 -1.19
N VAL A 110 -10.12 -6.96 -1.99
CA VAL A 110 -10.16 -5.53 -2.35
C VAL A 110 -11.47 -5.16 -3.06
N ILE A 111 -11.91 -5.98 -4.01
CA ILE A 111 -13.18 -5.77 -4.73
C ILE A 111 -14.36 -5.78 -3.75
N LYS A 112 -14.35 -6.67 -2.77
CA LYS A 112 -15.38 -6.74 -1.72
C LYS A 112 -15.37 -5.53 -0.79
N ILE A 113 -14.16 -5.03 -0.42
CA ILE A 113 -13.99 -3.85 0.45
C ILE A 113 -14.46 -2.57 -0.26
N LYS A 114 -14.26 -2.45 -1.56
CA LYS A 114 -14.53 -1.25 -2.38
C LYS A 114 -13.85 0.00 -1.80
N PRO A 115 -12.51 0.01 -1.69
CA PRO A 115 -11.80 1.13 -1.11
C PRO A 115 -11.93 2.39 -1.96
N GLN A 116 -11.62 3.54 -1.36
CA GLN A 116 -11.48 4.81 -2.07
C GLN A 116 -10.37 4.73 -3.14
N ILE A 117 -9.26 4.08 -2.78
CA ILE A 117 -8.09 3.87 -3.64
C ILE A 117 -7.36 2.60 -3.25
N ALA A 118 -6.79 1.90 -4.24
CA ALA A 118 -5.87 0.78 -4.06
C ALA A 118 -4.52 1.07 -4.71
N VAL A 119 -3.45 0.96 -3.94
CA VAL A 119 -2.08 1.23 -4.37
C VAL A 119 -1.24 -0.03 -4.25
N ASP A 120 -0.67 -0.48 -5.36
CA ASP A 120 0.33 -1.55 -5.41
C ASP A 120 1.73 -0.93 -5.37
N ILE A 121 2.52 -1.27 -4.37
CA ILE A 121 3.82 -0.65 -4.09
C ILE A 121 4.94 -1.52 -4.59
N HIS A 122 5.85 -0.90 -5.33
CA HIS A 122 7.04 -1.54 -5.93
C HIS A 122 8.31 -0.72 -5.72
N GLU A 123 9.46 -1.35 -5.94
CA GLU A 123 10.75 -0.68 -6.06
C GLU A 123 11.60 -1.28 -7.18
N ASP A 124 12.17 -0.43 -8.03
CA ASP A 124 13.03 -0.85 -9.13
C ASP A 124 14.30 0.02 -9.23
N LEU A 125 15.17 -0.33 -10.14
CA LEU A 125 16.39 0.42 -10.46
C LEU A 125 16.13 1.62 -11.39
N GLY A 126 14.88 1.87 -11.75
CA GLY A 126 14.40 3.03 -12.46
C GLY A 126 15.08 3.24 -13.81
N GLU A 127 15.67 4.43 -14.00
CA GLU A 127 16.35 4.81 -15.26
C GLU A 127 17.43 3.81 -15.68
N SER A 128 18.11 3.18 -14.71
CA SER A 128 19.19 2.22 -15.04
C SER A 128 18.68 0.89 -15.64
N VAL A 129 17.38 0.64 -15.64
CA VAL A 129 16.75 -0.53 -16.29
C VAL A 129 15.73 -0.12 -17.36
N GLY A 130 15.78 1.13 -17.81
CA GLY A 130 15.06 1.61 -18.98
C GLY A 130 13.74 2.34 -18.68
N TYR A 131 13.42 2.64 -17.42
CA TYR A 131 12.33 3.56 -17.10
C TYR A 131 12.75 5.01 -17.33
N SER A 132 11.78 5.89 -17.61
CA SER A 132 12.07 7.33 -17.77
C SER A 132 12.35 8.03 -16.44
N TYR A 133 11.96 7.42 -15.32
CA TYR A 133 12.07 8.00 -13.98
C TYR A 133 12.41 6.94 -12.94
N ASN A 134 13.12 7.36 -11.90
CA ASN A 134 13.43 6.50 -10.75
C ASN A 134 12.26 6.37 -9.76
N ARG A 135 11.31 7.32 -9.78
CA ARG A 135 10.14 7.32 -8.88
C ARG A 135 8.94 7.86 -9.63
N PHE A 136 7.86 7.11 -9.62
CA PHE A 136 6.66 7.51 -10.35
C PHE A 136 5.39 6.88 -9.80
N ILE A 137 4.27 7.49 -10.15
CA ILE A 137 2.93 6.91 -10.05
C ILE A 137 2.50 6.47 -11.44
N TYR A 138 2.02 5.25 -11.53
CA TYR A 138 1.36 4.72 -12.72
C TYR A 138 -0.14 4.57 -12.44
N PRO A 139 -1.00 5.53 -12.84
CA PRO A 139 -2.44 5.38 -12.75
C PRO A 139 -2.90 4.28 -13.71
N ILE A 140 -3.67 3.31 -13.18
CA ILE A 140 -4.20 2.20 -13.97
C ILE A 140 -5.55 2.57 -14.57
N SER A 141 -6.38 3.29 -13.80
CA SER A 141 -7.60 3.92 -14.29
C SER A 141 -7.29 5.33 -14.77
N THR A 142 -7.95 5.76 -15.83
CA THR A 142 -7.81 7.10 -16.41
C THR A 142 -9.09 7.94 -16.24
N ASP A 143 -9.96 7.54 -15.31
CA ASP A 143 -11.13 8.33 -14.93
C ASP A 143 -10.72 9.56 -14.12
N ASN A 144 -11.56 10.59 -14.14
CA ASN A 144 -11.26 11.87 -13.52
C ASN A 144 -10.96 11.75 -12.01
N LYS A 145 -11.62 10.83 -11.31
CA LYS A 145 -11.41 10.63 -9.87
C LYS A 145 -10.00 10.14 -9.60
N THR A 146 -9.57 9.10 -10.32
CA THR A 146 -8.21 8.55 -10.19
C THR A 146 -7.15 9.57 -10.56
N LEU A 147 -7.36 10.33 -11.65
CA LEU A 147 -6.42 11.36 -12.09
C LEU A 147 -6.33 12.52 -11.09
N ASN A 148 -7.43 12.92 -10.45
CA ASN A 148 -7.39 13.92 -9.38
C ASN A 148 -6.55 13.43 -8.21
N TYR A 149 -6.72 12.21 -7.73
CA TYR A 149 -5.87 11.64 -6.67
C TYR A 149 -4.39 11.64 -7.05
N VAL A 150 -4.07 11.30 -8.29
CA VAL A 150 -2.69 11.33 -8.78
C VAL A 150 -2.14 12.75 -8.78
N ASN A 151 -2.92 13.74 -9.19
CA ASN A 151 -2.52 15.15 -9.18
C ASN A 151 -2.25 15.64 -7.75
N ASP A 152 -3.11 15.31 -6.79
CA ASP A 152 -2.92 15.68 -5.38
C ASP A 152 -1.66 15.03 -4.81
N ILE A 153 -1.40 13.74 -5.12
CA ILE A 153 -0.19 13.04 -4.71
C ILE A 153 1.06 13.73 -5.27
N ILE A 154 1.08 14.08 -6.56
CA ILE A 154 2.26 14.70 -7.19
C ILE A 154 2.47 16.13 -6.70
N GLN A 155 1.41 16.87 -6.42
CA GLN A 155 1.49 18.21 -5.87
C GLN A 155 2.20 18.21 -4.50
N ASP A 156 1.84 17.28 -3.62
CA ASP A 156 2.43 17.16 -2.28
C ASP A 156 3.77 16.39 -2.29
N MET A 157 4.03 15.56 -3.31
CA MET A 157 5.25 14.75 -3.47
C MET A 157 5.94 15.07 -4.81
N SER A 158 6.45 16.29 -4.94
CA SER A 158 6.99 16.85 -6.19
C SER A 158 8.19 16.08 -6.81
N PHE A 159 8.75 15.12 -6.09
CA PHE A 159 9.79 14.21 -6.61
C PHE A 159 9.22 13.02 -7.39
N LEU A 160 7.90 12.84 -7.41
CA LEU A 160 7.23 11.82 -8.20
C LEU A 160 6.84 12.36 -9.58
N ASN A 161 6.77 11.46 -10.54
CA ASN A 161 6.31 11.74 -11.89
C ASN A 161 5.11 10.85 -12.21
N VAL A 162 4.27 11.26 -13.14
CA VAL A 162 3.31 10.33 -13.79
C VAL A 162 4.03 9.63 -14.91
N TYR A 163 3.99 8.30 -14.91
CA TYR A 163 4.63 7.53 -15.96
C TYR A 163 3.84 6.25 -16.25
N TYR A 164 3.79 5.88 -17.52
CA TYR A 164 3.05 4.71 -18.04
C TYR A 164 4.05 3.70 -18.61
N PRO A 165 4.68 2.87 -17.75
CA PRO A 165 5.62 1.87 -18.22
C PRO A 165 4.91 0.78 -18.98
N GLY A 166 5.56 0.26 -20.04
CA GLY A 166 5.16 -0.99 -20.66
C GLY A 166 5.51 -2.15 -19.72
N GLY A 167 4.51 -2.94 -19.30
CA GLY A 167 4.78 -4.09 -18.43
C GLY A 167 3.54 -4.94 -18.16
N SER A 168 3.75 -6.17 -17.69
CA SER A 168 2.69 -7.16 -17.44
C SER A 168 2.20 -7.19 -15.98
N SER A 169 2.98 -6.66 -15.02
CA SER A 169 2.68 -6.75 -13.58
C SER A 169 1.28 -6.27 -13.21
N PRO A 170 0.79 -5.12 -13.71
CA PRO A 170 -0.55 -4.65 -13.39
C PRO A 170 -1.68 -5.60 -13.82
N ALA A 171 -1.43 -6.50 -14.77
CA ALA A 171 -2.45 -7.41 -15.29
C ALA A 171 -3.02 -8.37 -14.24
N TYR A 172 -2.23 -8.70 -13.22
CA TYR A 172 -2.62 -9.64 -12.17
C TYR A 172 -3.23 -8.98 -10.95
N VAL A 173 -2.97 -7.70 -10.70
CA VAL A 173 -3.34 -7.02 -9.45
C VAL A 173 -4.19 -5.79 -9.72
N THR A 174 -3.60 -4.70 -10.18
CA THR A 174 -4.25 -3.40 -10.24
C THR A 174 -5.26 -3.27 -11.38
N LYS A 175 -5.01 -3.89 -12.56
CA LYS A 175 -6.00 -3.88 -13.66
C LYS A 175 -7.31 -4.62 -13.33
N PRO A 176 -7.31 -5.82 -12.71
CA PRO A 176 -8.55 -6.42 -12.23
C PRO A 176 -9.32 -5.54 -11.24
N ILE A 177 -8.63 -4.89 -10.30
CA ILE A 177 -9.24 -3.97 -9.34
C ILE A 177 -9.86 -2.75 -10.05
N ALA A 178 -9.12 -2.15 -10.97
CA ALA A 178 -9.58 -0.98 -11.73
C ALA A 178 -10.82 -1.27 -12.59
N ARG A 179 -10.97 -2.48 -13.14
CA ARG A 179 -12.15 -2.89 -13.92
C ARG A 179 -13.45 -2.87 -13.13
N GLU A 180 -13.36 -2.96 -11.80
CA GLU A 180 -14.50 -2.87 -10.89
C GLU A 180 -14.83 -1.42 -10.48
N GLY A 181 -14.23 -0.42 -11.16
CA GLY A 181 -14.46 1.01 -10.91
C GLY A 181 -13.77 1.55 -9.65
N ILE A 182 -12.80 0.80 -9.11
CA ILE A 182 -11.97 1.23 -7.98
C ILE A 182 -10.76 2.00 -8.52
N SER A 183 -10.49 3.19 -7.96
CA SER A 183 -9.26 3.91 -8.28
C SER A 183 -8.05 3.06 -7.91
N ALA A 184 -7.24 2.71 -8.92
CA ALA A 184 -6.07 1.83 -8.73
C ALA A 184 -4.83 2.41 -9.40
N MET A 185 -3.69 2.31 -8.72
CA MET A 185 -2.41 2.77 -9.22
C MET A 185 -1.25 1.92 -8.70
N VAL A 186 -0.12 2.04 -9.39
CA VAL A 186 1.17 1.53 -8.93
C VAL A 186 2.01 2.71 -8.45
N TYR A 187 2.65 2.57 -7.29
CA TYR A 187 3.68 3.48 -6.82
C TYR A 187 5.03 2.79 -6.91
N GLU A 188 5.87 3.28 -7.81
CA GLU A 188 7.21 2.77 -8.06
C GLU A 188 8.26 3.65 -7.40
N THR A 189 9.17 3.06 -6.60
CA THR A 189 10.23 3.77 -5.88
C THR A 189 11.61 3.32 -6.31
N TYR A 190 12.65 4.09 -5.93
CA TYR A 190 14.01 3.77 -6.31
C TYR A 190 14.66 2.80 -5.31
N LYS A 191 15.02 1.64 -5.81
CA LYS A 191 15.54 0.54 -5.01
C LYS A 191 16.83 0.86 -4.24
N LYS A 192 17.67 1.75 -4.79
CA LYS A 192 18.95 2.14 -4.17
C LYS A 192 18.82 3.28 -3.14
N ASP A 193 17.62 3.78 -2.88
CA ASP A 193 17.41 4.72 -1.78
C ASP A 193 17.79 4.08 -0.44
N SER A 194 18.33 4.90 0.48
CA SER A 194 18.55 4.47 1.86
C SER A 194 17.21 4.11 2.55
N TYR A 195 17.26 3.32 3.60
CA TYR A 195 16.04 2.98 4.35
C TYR A 195 15.36 4.23 4.93
N GLU A 196 16.15 5.17 5.45
CA GLU A 196 15.63 6.43 6.00
C GLU A 196 14.86 7.22 4.95
N ARG A 197 15.37 7.28 3.71
CA ARG A 197 14.66 7.94 2.60
C ARG A 197 13.39 7.19 2.23
N LYS A 198 13.44 5.86 2.15
CA LYS A 198 12.27 5.03 1.90
C LYS A 198 11.20 5.23 2.98
N TYR A 199 11.59 5.23 4.24
CA TYR A 199 10.68 5.45 5.36
C TYR A 199 10.07 6.87 5.33
N SER A 200 10.88 7.90 5.10
CA SER A 200 10.41 9.28 4.95
C SER A 200 9.40 9.42 3.81
N ASN A 201 9.69 8.83 2.64
CA ASN A 201 8.79 8.84 1.49
C ASN A 201 7.49 8.08 1.79
N ALA A 202 7.57 6.95 2.49
CA ALA A 202 6.38 6.19 2.91
C ALA A 202 5.51 7.01 3.88
N CYS A 203 6.12 7.70 4.86
CA CYS A 203 5.41 8.57 5.77
C CYS A 203 4.69 9.71 5.03
N GLN A 204 5.39 10.39 4.11
CA GLN A 204 4.79 11.47 3.31
C GLN A 204 3.65 10.95 2.43
N PHE A 205 3.83 9.78 1.80
CA PHE A 205 2.79 9.18 0.96
C PHE A 205 1.52 8.85 1.76
N ILE A 206 1.67 8.28 2.96
CA ILE A 206 0.53 7.99 3.84
C ILE A 206 -0.17 9.28 4.28
N ASP A 207 0.58 10.36 4.61
CA ASP A 207 0.01 11.65 4.97
C ASP A 207 -0.80 12.27 3.80
N VAL A 208 -0.34 12.10 2.57
CA VAL A 208 -1.08 12.56 1.39
C VAL A 208 -2.35 11.74 1.19
N LEU A 209 -2.25 10.40 1.25
CA LEU A 209 -3.42 9.53 1.11
C LEU A 209 -4.49 9.79 2.17
N ASP A 210 -4.09 10.17 3.38
CA ASP A 210 -5.04 10.44 4.48
C ASP A 210 -5.82 11.75 4.28
N LYS A 211 -5.31 12.65 3.43
CA LYS A 211 -5.97 13.93 3.07
C LYS A 211 -6.89 13.83 1.85
N LEU A 212 -6.71 12.82 0.97
CA LEU A 212 -7.54 12.64 -0.22
C LEU A 212 -9.02 12.48 0.19
#